data_ac46431216e6e11a9f914f7107a88b4c
#
_entry.id   ac46431216e6e11a9f914f7107a88b4c
#
_cell.length_a   1.000
_cell.length_b   1.000
_cell.length_c   1.000
_cell.angle_alpha   90.00
_cell.angle_beta   90.00
_cell.angle_gamma   90.00
#
_symmetry.space_group_name_H-M   'P 1'
#
loop_
_entity.id
_entity.type
_entity.pdbx_description
1 polymer ?
#
loop_
_entity_poly.entity_id
_entity_poly.type
_entity_poly.pdbx_seq_one_letter_code
_entity_poly.pdbx_strand_id
1 'polypeptide(L)'
;NGETTEEAALREAWEEARASMQGHELYMLFNLPHINQVYMFFRGELADLNFSAGEESLEVRLFSEAEIPWTELAFPTVGKTLKQYFIDRQTNEFPVRIRDILYRPQQAR
;
A
#
# COMPACT_ATOMS: atom_id res chain seq x y z
N ASN A 1 16.31 9.67 -5.73
CA ASN A 1 16.96 10.67 -6.56
C ASN A 1 17.05 10.20 -8.00
N GLY A 2 16.22 10.75 -8.87
CA GLY A 2 16.18 10.33 -10.25
C GLY A 2 15.43 9.04 -10.49
N GLU A 3 14.88 8.47 -9.43
CA GLU A 3 14.10 7.26 -9.49
C GLU A 3 12.65 7.63 -9.80
N THR A 4 11.97 6.84 -10.63
CA THR A 4 10.53 7.04 -10.84
C THR A 4 9.78 6.51 -9.61
N THR A 5 8.49 6.86 -9.50
CA THR A 5 7.67 6.36 -8.39
C THR A 5 7.53 4.86 -8.45
N GLU A 6 7.47 4.27 -9.64
CA GLU A 6 7.40 2.83 -9.80
C GLU A 6 8.69 2.15 -9.36
N GLU A 7 9.84 2.75 -9.75
CA GLU A 7 11.13 2.22 -9.33
C GLU A 7 11.28 2.28 -7.82
N ALA A 8 10.81 3.36 -7.21
CA ALA A 8 10.85 3.49 -5.75
C ALA A 8 10.01 2.41 -5.08
N ALA A 9 8.82 2.14 -5.60
CA ALA A 9 7.94 1.11 -5.04
C ALA A 9 8.59 -0.28 -5.12
N LEU A 10 9.22 -0.59 -6.25
CA LEU A 10 9.92 -1.87 -6.42
C LEU A 10 11.09 -1.99 -5.46
N ARG A 11 11.84 -0.91 -5.31
CA ARG A 11 12.99 -0.89 -4.40
C ARG A 11 12.53 -1.10 -2.96
N GLU A 12 11.47 -0.41 -2.55
CA GLU A 12 10.95 -0.53 -1.18
C GLU A 12 10.42 -1.93 -0.91
N ALA A 13 9.74 -2.55 -1.87
CA ALA A 13 9.28 -3.93 -1.72
C ALA A 13 10.46 -4.87 -1.48
N TRP A 14 11.55 -4.66 -2.20
CA TRP A 14 12.74 -5.47 -2.01
C TRP A 14 13.40 -5.19 -0.65
N GLU A 15 13.53 -3.91 -0.28
CA GLU A 15 14.18 -3.55 0.98
C GLU A 15 13.42 -4.04 2.20
N GLU A 16 12.09 -3.97 2.16
CA GLU A 16 11.27 -4.31 3.31
C GLU A 16 10.92 -5.79 3.39
N ALA A 17 10.71 -6.42 2.26
CA ALA A 17 10.19 -7.78 2.21
C ALA A 17 11.00 -8.73 1.35
N ARG A 18 12.11 -8.26 0.78
CA ARG A 18 12.88 -9.03 -0.19
C ARG A 18 11.97 -9.65 -1.26
N ALA A 19 10.94 -8.91 -1.64
CA ALA A 19 9.95 -9.37 -2.59
C ALA A 19 10.27 -8.82 -3.97
N SER A 20 10.27 -9.69 -4.96
CA SER A 20 10.41 -9.30 -6.36
C SER A 20 9.02 -9.20 -6.96
N MET A 21 8.69 -8.03 -7.49
CA MET A 21 7.35 -7.73 -8.00
C MET A 21 7.36 -7.60 -9.51
N GLN A 22 6.24 -7.95 -10.12
CA GLN A 22 6.05 -7.78 -11.56
C GLN A 22 4.63 -7.32 -11.83
N GLY A 23 4.38 -6.77 -13.02
CA GLY A 23 3.04 -6.35 -13.42
C GLY A 23 2.45 -5.28 -12.53
N HIS A 24 3.30 -4.41 -12.00
CA HIS A 24 2.86 -3.39 -11.05
C HIS A 24 2.21 -2.20 -11.76
N GLU A 25 1.17 -1.69 -11.14
CA GLU A 25 0.42 -0.54 -11.64
C GLU A 25 0.00 0.32 -10.46
N LEU A 26 -0.09 1.63 -10.69
CA LEU A 26 -0.62 2.53 -9.67
C LEU A 26 -2.05 2.13 -9.37
N TYR A 27 -2.40 2.07 -8.11
CA TYR A 27 -3.72 1.65 -7.68
C TYR A 27 -4.47 2.75 -6.92
N MET A 28 -3.83 3.34 -5.92
CA MET A 28 -4.45 4.40 -5.13
C MET A 28 -3.49 5.56 -4.98
N LEU A 29 -4.02 6.76 -5.06
CA LEU A 29 -3.28 7.97 -4.75
C LEU A 29 -4.05 8.72 -3.68
N PHE A 30 -3.43 8.96 -2.55
CA PHE A 30 -4.02 9.75 -1.48
C PHE A 30 -3.28 11.09 -1.40
N ASN A 31 -4.04 12.15 -1.45
CA ASN A 31 -3.52 13.49 -1.26
C ASN A 31 -3.80 13.91 0.19
N LEU A 32 -2.75 14.28 0.91
CA LEU A 32 -2.85 14.71 2.30
C LEU A 32 -2.39 16.16 2.39
N PRO A 33 -3.26 17.12 2.03
CA PRO A 33 -2.82 18.52 1.93
C PRO A 33 -2.37 19.12 3.26
N HIS A 34 -2.91 18.65 4.38
CA HIS A 34 -2.55 19.20 5.69
C HIS A 34 -1.08 18.93 6.07
N ILE A 35 -0.43 17.98 5.41
CA ILE A 35 0.99 17.68 5.64
C ILE A 35 1.80 17.75 4.37
N ASN A 36 1.21 18.26 3.30
CA ASN A 36 1.88 18.41 2.00
C ASN A 36 2.49 17.10 1.49
N GLN A 37 1.71 16.00 1.61
CA GLN A 37 2.19 14.69 1.17
C GLN A 37 1.19 14.04 0.25
N VAL A 38 1.72 13.20 -0.63
CA VAL A 38 0.93 12.35 -1.52
C VAL A 38 1.45 10.93 -1.31
N TYR A 39 0.51 10.01 -1.03
CA TYR A 39 0.86 8.60 -0.90
C TYR A 39 0.37 7.87 -2.14
N MET A 40 1.26 7.13 -2.76
CA MET A 40 0.93 6.31 -3.93
C MET A 40 1.07 4.84 -3.58
N PHE A 41 0.02 4.09 -3.85
CA PHE A 41 0.01 2.65 -3.63
C PHE A 41 -0.03 1.95 -4.97
N PHE A 42 0.89 1.03 -5.16
CA PHE A 42 0.98 0.24 -6.38
C PHE A 42 0.49 -1.17 -6.09
N ARG A 43 -0.16 -1.77 -7.07
CA ARG A 43 -0.58 -3.15 -7.04
C ARG A 43 0.33 -3.93 -7.98
N GLY A 44 0.76 -5.09 -7.57
CA GLY A 44 1.59 -5.93 -8.42
C GLY A 44 1.49 -7.38 -7.98
N GLU A 45 2.17 -8.23 -8.70
CA GLU A 45 2.22 -9.64 -8.40
C GLU A 45 3.62 -10.02 -7.95
N LEU A 46 3.72 -10.98 -7.03
CA LEU A 46 5.00 -11.53 -6.67
C LEU A 46 5.54 -12.34 -7.84
N ALA A 47 6.80 -12.10 -8.21
CA ALA A 47 7.43 -12.88 -9.28
C ALA A 47 7.66 -14.32 -8.81
N ASP A 48 7.87 -14.51 -7.52
CA ASP A 48 8.04 -15.82 -6.90
C ASP A 48 7.66 -15.72 -5.42
N LEU A 49 7.79 -16.81 -4.70
CA LEU A 49 7.46 -16.85 -3.28
C LEU A 49 8.71 -16.73 -2.39
N ASN A 50 9.81 -16.29 -2.96
CA ASN A 50 11.05 -16.07 -2.20
C ASN A 50 11.04 -14.68 -1.61
N PHE A 51 10.53 -14.56 -0.41
CA PHE A 51 10.51 -13.29 0.31
C PHE A 51 10.95 -13.52 1.76
N SER A 52 11.41 -12.47 2.40
CA SER A 52 11.84 -12.54 3.79
C SER A 52 11.90 -11.14 4.35
N ALA A 53 12.00 -11.02 5.67
CA ALA A 53 12.10 -9.69 6.28
C ALA A 53 13.43 -9.03 5.89
N GLY A 54 13.36 -7.78 5.44
CA GLY A 54 14.53 -6.96 5.22
C GLY A 54 15.11 -6.50 6.55
N GLU A 55 16.18 -5.71 6.49
CA GLU A 55 16.90 -5.30 7.70
C GLU A 55 16.04 -4.52 8.69
N GLU A 56 15.08 -3.76 8.20
CA GLU A 56 14.24 -2.92 9.07
C GLU A 56 12.87 -3.54 9.36
N SER A 57 12.66 -4.77 8.91
CA SER A 57 11.38 -5.45 9.11
C SER A 57 11.54 -6.56 10.14
N LEU A 58 10.55 -6.69 11.01
CA LEU A 58 10.55 -7.74 12.02
C LEU A 58 10.05 -9.05 11.43
N GLU A 59 9.05 -8.97 10.58
CA GLU A 59 8.40 -10.16 10.04
C GLU A 59 7.72 -9.82 8.72
N VAL A 60 7.76 -10.76 7.78
CA VAL A 60 7.05 -10.65 6.51
C VAL A 60 6.33 -11.97 6.26
N ARG A 61 5.05 -11.90 5.91
CA ARG A 61 4.30 -13.10 5.54
C ARG A 61 3.14 -12.75 4.63
N LEU A 62 2.56 -13.78 4.03
CA LEU A 62 1.36 -13.64 3.22
C LEU A 62 0.13 -13.67 4.13
N PHE A 63 -0.86 -12.86 3.79
CA PHE A 63 -2.10 -12.78 4.54
C PHE A 63 -3.28 -12.99 3.61
N SER A 64 -4.24 -13.81 4.03
CA SER A 64 -5.57 -13.76 3.43
C SER A 64 -6.29 -12.56 4.03
N GLU A 65 -7.40 -12.17 3.43
CA GLU A 65 -8.19 -11.05 3.93
C GLU A 65 -8.55 -11.23 5.41
N ALA A 66 -8.96 -12.44 5.78
CA ALA A 66 -9.38 -12.73 7.15
C ALA A 66 -8.23 -12.66 8.15
N GLU A 67 -7.00 -12.82 7.69
CA GLU A 67 -5.82 -12.83 8.55
C GLU A 67 -5.21 -11.46 8.76
N ILE A 68 -5.62 -10.47 8.00
CA ILE A 68 -5.05 -9.13 8.11
C ILE A 68 -5.39 -8.53 9.48
N PRO A 69 -4.39 -8.05 10.22
CA PRO A 69 -4.64 -7.44 11.53
C PRO A 69 -5.16 -6.01 11.37
N TRP A 70 -6.42 -5.89 10.96
CA TRP A 70 -7.04 -4.62 10.58
C TRP A 70 -6.93 -3.54 11.65
N THR A 71 -6.98 -3.92 12.92
CA THR A 71 -6.91 -2.96 14.01
C THR A 71 -5.50 -2.54 14.37
N GLU A 72 -4.51 -3.20 13.78
CA GLU A 72 -3.09 -2.93 14.08
C GLU A 72 -2.37 -2.23 12.94
N LEU A 73 -3.08 -1.86 11.89
CA LEU A 73 -2.47 -1.16 10.76
C LEU A 73 -2.11 0.26 11.18
N ALA A 74 -0.86 0.64 10.94
CA ALA A 74 -0.31 1.88 11.45
C ALA A 74 -0.94 3.13 10.83
N PHE A 75 -1.34 3.04 9.56
CA PHE A 75 -1.84 4.19 8.81
C PHE A 75 -3.19 3.90 8.20
N PRO A 76 -4.15 4.85 8.34
CA PRO A 76 -5.49 4.64 7.78
C PRO A 76 -5.51 4.42 6.26
N THR A 77 -4.56 5.03 5.53
CA THR A 77 -4.49 4.86 4.08
C THR A 77 -4.20 3.42 3.68
N VAL A 78 -3.43 2.69 4.48
CA VAL A 78 -3.14 1.28 4.21
C VAL A 78 -4.42 0.46 4.33
N GLY A 79 -5.18 0.66 5.40
CA GLY A 79 -6.43 -0.05 5.60
C GLY A 79 -7.45 0.25 4.50
N LYS A 80 -7.56 1.53 4.10
CA LYS A 80 -8.47 1.93 3.03
C LYS A 80 -8.09 1.28 1.70
N THR A 81 -6.80 1.25 1.40
CA THR A 81 -6.30 0.65 0.16
C THR A 81 -6.58 -0.84 0.13
N LEU A 82 -6.30 -1.54 1.24
CA LEU A 82 -6.53 -2.98 1.31
C LEU A 82 -8.01 -3.33 1.22
N LYS A 83 -8.88 -2.58 1.89
CA LYS A 83 -10.32 -2.83 1.81
C LYS A 83 -10.82 -2.66 0.39
N GLN A 84 -10.38 -1.62 -0.29
CA GLN A 84 -10.76 -1.39 -1.68
C GLN A 84 -10.24 -2.50 -2.58
N TYR A 85 -9.03 -2.96 -2.32
CA TYR A 85 -8.43 -4.05 -3.07
C TYR A 85 -9.29 -5.32 -3.00
N PHE A 86 -9.76 -5.68 -1.83
CA PHE A 86 -10.57 -6.90 -1.68
C PHE A 86 -11.95 -6.76 -2.32
N ILE A 87 -12.49 -5.55 -2.35
CA ILE A 87 -13.73 -5.29 -3.09
C ILE A 87 -13.49 -5.45 -4.59
N ASP A 88 -12.46 -4.80 -5.11
CA ASP A 88 -12.16 -4.81 -6.54
C ASP A 88 -11.81 -6.21 -7.03
N ARG A 89 -11.19 -7.00 -6.17
CA ARG A 89 -10.79 -8.35 -6.49
C ARG A 89 -12.00 -9.23 -6.86
N GLN A 90 -13.17 -8.92 -6.31
CA GLN A 90 -14.39 -9.67 -6.60
C GLN A 90 -14.80 -9.56 -8.06
N THR A 91 -14.52 -8.44 -8.71
CA THR A 91 -14.84 -8.22 -10.11
C THR A 91 -13.62 -8.25 -11.00
N ASN A 92 -12.44 -8.36 -10.40
CA ASN A 92 -11.15 -8.34 -11.10
C ASN A 92 -10.96 -7.05 -11.90
N GLU A 93 -11.48 -5.93 -11.40
CA GLU A 93 -11.32 -4.61 -11.99
C GLU A 93 -10.67 -3.70 -10.96
N PHE A 94 -9.55 -3.09 -11.32
CA PHE A 94 -8.74 -2.33 -10.40
C PHE A 94 -8.47 -0.91 -10.93
N PRO A 95 -9.52 -0.07 -11.02
CA PRO A 95 -9.31 1.28 -11.52
C PRO A 95 -8.47 2.09 -10.54
N VAL A 96 -7.67 3.01 -11.09
CA VAL A 96 -6.90 3.94 -10.25
C VAL A 96 -7.87 4.92 -9.62
N ARG A 97 -7.69 5.15 -8.33
CA ARG A 97 -8.52 6.12 -7.59
C ARG A 97 -7.64 7.15 -6.94
N ILE A 98 -8.13 8.39 -6.94
CA ILE A 98 -7.50 9.50 -6.26
C ILE A 98 -8.43 9.93 -5.15
N ARG A 99 -7.91 10.02 -3.93
CA ARG A 99 -8.68 10.39 -2.75
C ARG A 99 -7.96 11.46 -1.96
N ASP A 100 -8.71 12.39 -1.42
CA ASP A 100 -8.17 13.41 -0.52
C ASP A 100 -8.42 12.97 0.91
N ILE A 101 -7.39 13.04 1.72
CA ILE A 101 -7.50 12.83 3.16
C ILE A 101 -7.39 14.21 3.79
N LEU A 102 -8.50 14.76 4.23
CA LEU A 102 -8.52 16.11 4.79
C LEU A 102 -8.47 16.01 6.30
N TYR A 103 -7.54 16.75 6.89
CA TYR A 103 -7.50 16.85 8.33
C TYR A 103 -8.70 17.66 8.81
N ARG A 104 -9.40 17.11 9.77
CA ARG A 104 -10.50 17.81 10.38
C ARG A 104 -10.26 17.81 11.88
N PRO A 105 -9.97 18.99 12.45
CA PRO A 105 -9.82 19.04 13.90
C PRO A 105 -11.05 18.46 14.55
N GLN A 106 -10.85 17.74 15.63
CA GLN A 106 -11.96 17.17 16.34
C GLN A 106 -12.85 18.29 16.84
N GLN A 107 -14.15 18.13 16.61
CA GLN A 107 -15.09 19.13 17.09
C GLN A 107 -15.10 19.17 18.60
N ALA A 108 -15.23 20.37 19.15
CA ALA A 108 -15.40 20.52 20.59
C ALA A 108 -16.69 19.81 21.00
N ARG A 109 -16.61 19.12 22.11
CA ARG A 109 -17.75 18.34 22.59
C ARG A 109 -18.40 19.01 23.77
#